data_b7c0da665b86a0ed23cbc4bb24ccfbe6
#
_entry.id   b7c0da665b86a0ed23cbc4bb24ccfbe6
#
_cell.length_a   1.000
_cell.length_b   1.000
_cell.length_c   1.000
_cell.angle_alpha   90.00
_cell.angle_beta   90.00
_cell.angle_gamma   90.00
#
_symmetry.space_group_name_H-M   'P 1'
#
loop_
_entity.id
_entity.type
_entity.pdbx_description
1 polymer ?
#
loop_
_entity_poly.entity_id
_entity_poly.type
_entity_poly.pdbx_seq_one_letter_code
_entity_poly.pdbx_strand_id
1 'polypeptide(L)'
;MKSKGNSTFWCLVGIFLTGALPLFTNYCLNSAEVPYQLVRIENMKDYLSAGIFQMAMPVNWQYEHGTAGLDGNLFWLLPALLRMTGATLESVYRMFLVCIYAVTVCLSCKALAEGFPGKKIALIGTALYCWAPWYLDTLYGRAAIGEALGYAFLPVMLLFLVRAVSRKQGKLPQWLLLAIAVTLLLQSSFAVLEVGMLLLIFCCIYYRRQLLGKEGWLTLGKAVVATLVCNLWFLLPLLRYLVAYRDVARYVGSRPFQEKGAFLLHYLTFFLRGGATYDYKSNGLLDTAAIGVGPALTGLFFFLLWLKFSGVLQKKNSKEDSTAGLFWCGMLGILLSLGSFPWDWLRQNAVFQILTFSMQSPVIFMILAICGLTFMGCGLMKDYRQRKSATEATILEAAVIAVAFVATQFLTNKLLLDRAPLWIRQKEDLPDVVLVEASQFQMSAAAGATQWGAVMISTLGIAGIIIYCIIVRKKDTKQKVRKEAA
;
A
#
# COMPACT_ATOMS: atom_id res chain seq x y z
N MET A 1 -32.90 0.55 14.54
CA MET A 1 -31.77 0.23 13.63
C MET A 1 -30.65 1.30 13.52
N LYS A 2 -30.81 2.53 14.02
CA LYS A 2 -29.79 3.60 13.94
C LYS A 2 -28.54 3.41 14.86
N SER A 3 -28.64 2.68 15.97
CA SER A 3 -27.54 2.57 16.97
C SER A 3 -26.34 1.71 16.54
N LYS A 4 -26.53 0.72 15.66
CA LYS A 4 -25.46 -0.19 15.22
C LYS A 4 -24.44 0.44 14.22
N GLY A 5 -24.80 1.53 13.55
CA GLY A 5 -23.90 2.27 12.65
C GLY A 5 -22.88 3.12 13.41
N ASN A 6 -23.32 3.74 14.51
CA ASN A 6 -22.47 4.60 15.33
C ASN A 6 -21.31 3.85 16.01
N SER A 7 -21.55 2.62 16.49
CA SER A 7 -20.49 1.81 17.14
C SER A 7 -19.32 1.48 16.18
N THR A 8 -19.59 1.11 14.93
CA THR A 8 -18.55 0.81 13.95
C THR A 8 -17.72 2.05 13.60
N PHE A 9 -18.37 3.19 13.44
CA PHE A 9 -17.72 4.48 13.19
C PHE A 9 -16.74 4.84 14.31
N TRP A 10 -17.19 4.78 15.57
CA TRP A 10 -16.33 5.10 16.73
C TRP A 10 -15.14 4.13 16.88
N CYS A 11 -15.33 2.84 16.53
CA CYS A 11 -14.21 1.90 16.49
C CYS A 11 -13.17 2.29 15.42
N LEU A 12 -13.60 2.70 14.23
CA LEU A 12 -12.70 3.16 13.19
C LEU A 12 -11.96 4.45 13.58
N VAL A 13 -12.68 5.38 14.24
CA VAL A 13 -12.05 6.58 14.83
C VAL A 13 -11.00 6.20 15.87
N GLY A 14 -11.30 5.23 16.74
CA GLY A 14 -10.33 4.73 17.73
C GLY A 14 -9.10 4.10 17.07
N ILE A 15 -9.29 3.27 16.03
CA ILE A 15 -8.17 2.68 15.26
C ILE A 15 -7.32 3.79 14.61
N PHE A 16 -7.98 4.79 14.02
CA PHE A 16 -7.30 5.93 13.42
C PHE A 16 -6.49 6.73 14.47
N LEU A 17 -7.10 7.15 15.56
CA LEU A 17 -6.45 7.97 16.58
C LEU A 17 -5.25 7.26 17.22
N THR A 18 -5.35 5.94 17.42
CA THR A 18 -4.26 5.14 17.99
C THR A 18 -2.99 5.18 17.14
N GLY A 19 -3.11 5.01 15.83
CA GLY A 19 -1.94 5.02 14.95
C GLY A 19 -1.56 6.41 14.42
N ALA A 20 -2.43 7.41 14.60
CA ALA A 20 -2.21 8.79 14.18
C ALA A 20 -1.48 9.65 15.22
N LEU A 21 -1.05 9.07 16.35
CA LEU A 21 -0.39 9.81 17.43
C LEU A 21 0.74 10.74 16.96
N PRO A 22 1.64 10.33 16.03
CA PRO A 22 2.70 11.21 15.52
C PRO A 22 2.20 12.46 14.78
N LEU A 23 0.94 12.48 14.32
CA LEU A 23 0.34 13.61 13.60
C LEU A 23 -0.17 14.73 14.50
N PHE A 24 -0.26 14.49 15.82
CA PHE A 24 -0.71 15.48 16.78
C PHE A 24 0.41 16.41 17.29
N THR A 25 1.63 16.27 16.77
CA THR A 25 2.72 17.20 17.02
C THR A 25 2.52 18.48 16.20
N ASN A 26 3.23 19.55 16.58
CA ASN A 26 3.27 20.80 15.83
C ASN A 26 4.52 20.92 14.93
N TYR A 27 5.20 19.81 14.66
CA TYR A 27 6.37 19.68 13.82
C TYR A 27 6.30 18.41 12.97
N CYS A 28 7.10 18.32 11.93
CA CYS A 28 7.33 17.07 11.19
C CYS A 28 8.40 16.23 11.87
N LEU A 29 8.28 14.91 11.85
CA LEU A 29 9.36 14.03 12.28
C LEU A 29 10.49 14.08 11.25
N ASN A 30 11.71 14.33 11.68
CA ASN A 30 12.86 14.33 10.79
C ASN A 30 13.18 12.90 10.34
N SER A 31 13.14 12.66 9.04
CA SER A 31 13.55 11.40 8.43
C SER A 31 14.24 11.65 7.10
N ALA A 32 14.89 10.63 6.57
CA ALA A 32 15.69 10.76 5.36
C ALA A 32 14.92 11.26 4.15
N GLU A 33 13.62 10.90 4.03
CA GLU A 33 12.81 11.25 2.86
C GLU A 33 11.92 12.49 3.05
N VAL A 34 11.74 13.00 4.28
CA VAL A 34 10.84 14.17 4.52
C VAL A 34 11.25 15.39 3.70
N PRO A 35 12.51 15.86 3.68
CA PRO A 35 12.90 17.01 2.87
C PRO A 35 12.54 16.84 1.39
N TYR A 36 12.78 15.63 0.85
CA TYR A 36 12.42 15.28 -0.52
C TYR A 36 10.90 15.39 -0.77
N GLN A 37 10.08 14.88 0.16
CA GLN A 37 8.62 14.92 0.03
C GLN A 37 8.10 16.37 0.08
N LEU A 38 8.68 17.19 0.92
CA LEU A 38 8.34 18.62 1.03
C LEU A 38 8.68 19.39 -0.25
N VAL A 39 9.84 19.10 -0.85
CA VAL A 39 10.22 19.67 -2.17
C VAL A 39 9.27 19.22 -3.27
N ARG A 40 8.81 17.99 -3.27
CA ARG A 40 7.80 17.55 -4.24
C ARG A 40 6.51 18.37 -4.15
N ILE A 41 6.07 18.72 -2.94
CA ILE A 41 4.88 19.57 -2.74
C ILE A 41 5.12 20.97 -3.30
N GLU A 42 6.24 21.61 -2.97
CA GLU A 42 6.57 22.96 -3.47
C GLU A 42 6.74 22.98 -4.98
N ASN A 43 7.49 22.04 -5.56
CA ASN A 43 7.67 21.95 -7.00
C ASN A 43 6.33 21.75 -7.71
N MET A 44 5.47 20.87 -7.22
CA MET A 44 4.15 20.69 -7.81
C MET A 44 3.29 21.94 -7.71
N LYS A 45 3.33 22.67 -6.60
CA LYS A 45 2.68 23.98 -6.42
C LYS A 45 3.19 25.00 -7.44
N ASP A 46 4.53 25.11 -7.59
CA ASP A 46 5.15 26.06 -8.51
C ASP A 46 4.76 25.79 -9.97
N TYR A 47 4.76 24.51 -10.38
CA TYR A 47 4.27 24.10 -11.71
C TYR A 47 2.80 24.43 -11.92
N LEU A 48 1.94 24.11 -10.96
CA LEU A 48 0.50 24.40 -11.06
C LEU A 48 0.26 25.92 -11.13
N SER A 49 1.02 26.72 -10.37
CA SER A 49 0.95 28.18 -10.39
C SER A 49 1.39 28.76 -11.73
N ALA A 50 2.32 28.11 -12.42
CA ALA A 50 2.75 28.45 -13.77
C ALA A 50 1.79 27.93 -14.87
N GLY A 51 0.69 27.29 -14.51
CA GLY A 51 -0.23 26.66 -15.47
C GLY A 51 0.32 25.39 -16.13
N ILE A 52 1.39 24.82 -15.58
CA ILE A 52 2.05 23.63 -16.10
C ILE A 52 1.63 22.45 -15.25
N PHE A 53 0.97 21.46 -15.85
CA PHE A 53 0.69 20.20 -15.19
C PHE A 53 1.75 19.17 -15.55
N GLN A 54 2.75 19.05 -14.70
CA GLN A 54 3.84 18.11 -14.93
C GLN A 54 3.47 16.72 -14.42
N MET A 55 3.37 15.78 -15.34
CA MET A 55 2.90 14.43 -15.09
C MET A 55 3.97 13.50 -14.54
N ALA A 56 5.22 13.71 -14.97
CA ALA A 56 6.40 13.00 -14.49
C ALA A 56 7.42 14.02 -14.04
N MET A 57 7.82 13.99 -12.77
CA MET A 57 8.87 14.90 -12.28
C MET A 57 10.24 14.35 -12.68
N PRO A 58 11.14 15.20 -13.18
CA PRO A 58 12.54 14.83 -13.34
C PRO A 58 13.13 14.47 -11.97
N VAL A 59 13.89 13.40 -11.94
CA VAL A 59 14.61 12.96 -10.74
C VAL A 59 15.71 13.96 -10.43
N ASN A 60 15.77 14.44 -9.21
CA ASN A 60 16.94 15.16 -8.75
C ASN A 60 18.05 14.12 -8.39
N TRP A 61 19.08 14.07 -9.20
CA TRP A 61 20.21 13.15 -9.09
C TRP A 61 21.04 13.29 -7.81
N GLN A 62 21.00 14.43 -7.15
CA GLN A 62 21.76 14.70 -5.93
C GLN A 62 21.27 13.88 -4.72
N TYR A 63 20.01 13.41 -4.79
CA TYR A 63 19.53 12.42 -3.84
C TYR A 63 19.72 11.05 -4.46
N GLU A 64 20.52 10.20 -3.86
CA GLU A 64 20.84 8.81 -4.28
C GLU A 64 19.60 7.90 -4.53
N HIS A 65 18.41 8.44 -4.40
CA HIS A 65 17.14 7.74 -4.55
C HIS A 65 16.57 7.87 -5.96
N GLY A 66 17.29 7.33 -6.95
CA GLY A 66 16.86 7.31 -8.37
C GLY A 66 15.55 6.58 -8.67
N THR A 67 14.80 6.17 -7.66
CA THR A 67 13.46 5.59 -7.77
C THR A 67 12.35 6.63 -7.74
N ALA A 68 12.62 7.84 -7.30
CA ALA A 68 11.63 8.88 -7.13
C ALA A 68 10.98 9.36 -8.46
N GLY A 69 11.65 9.20 -9.59
CA GLY A 69 11.08 9.47 -10.91
C GLY A 69 10.10 8.41 -11.41
N LEU A 70 10.01 7.28 -10.72
CA LEU A 70 9.09 6.19 -11.06
C LEU A 70 7.74 6.34 -10.35
N ASP A 71 7.67 7.08 -9.23
CA ASP A 71 6.43 7.27 -8.51
C ASP A 71 5.51 8.28 -9.20
N GLY A 72 4.22 7.98 -9.26
CA GLY A 72 3.23 8.86 -9.86
C GLY A 72 3.03 10.15 -9.08
N ASN A 73 2.66 11.22 -9.78
CA ASN A 73 2.46 12.53 -9.17
C ASN A 73 0.99 12.87 -8.88
N LEU A 74 0.06 11.98 -9.20
CA LEU A 74 -1.37 12.27 -9.06
C LEU A 74 -1.76 12.65 -7.64
N PHE A 75 -1.25 11.94 -6.64
CA PHE A 75 -1.62 12.18 -5.24
C PHE A 75 -0.97 13.43 -4.66
N TRP A 76 0.12 13.93 -5.28
CA TRP A 76 0.80 15.15 -4.88
C TRP A 76 0.04 16.42 -5.28
N LEU A 77 -0.98 16.28 -6.14
CA LEU A 77 -1.89 17.38 -6.46
C LEU A 77 -2.63 17.88 -5.22
N LEU A 78 -3.08 17.00 -4.36
CA LEU A 78 -3.84 17.38 -3.16
C LEU A 78 -3.02 18.30 -2.23
N PRO A 79 -1.82 17.91 -1.75
CA PRO A 79 -1.02 18.79 -0.91
C PRO A 79 -0.56 20.04 -1.66
N ALA A 80 -0.26 19.99 -2.96
CA ALA A 80 0.11 21.18 -3.74
C ALA A 80 -1.02 22.20 -3.81
N LEU A 81 -2.25 21.78 -4.07
CA LEU A 81 -3.43 22.66 -4.07
C LEU A 81 -3.68 23.26 -2.68
N LEU A 82 -3.52 22.48 -1.61
CA LEU A 82 -3.61 23.01 -0.24
C LEU A 82 -2.50 24.04 0.03
N ARG A 83 -1.30 23.81 -0.48
CA ARG A 83 -0.20 24.76 -0.34
C ARG A 83 -0.46 26.09 -1.08
N MET A 84 -1.14 26.03 -2.23
CA MET A 84 -1.56 27.24 -2.97
C MET A 84 -2.54 28.12 -2.18
N THR A 85 -3.25 27.58 -1.18
CA THR A 85 -4.12 28.41 -0.30
C THR A 85 -3.35 29.24 0.73
N GLY A 86 -2.02 29.16 0.78
CA GLY A 86 -1.19 29.85 1.75
C GLY A 86 -0.92 29.08 3.04
N ALA A 87 -1.41 27.83 3.17
CA ALA A 87 -1.12 26.99 4.31
C ALA A 87 0.39 26.69 4.39
N THR A 88 0.94 26.54 5.60
CA THR A 88 2.36 26.21 5.79
C THR A 88 2.69 24.84 5.23
N LEU A 89 3.90 24.67 4.70
CA LEU A 89 4.36 23.42 4.08
C LEU A 89 4.23 22.22 5.02
N GLU A 90 4.63 22.42 6.28
CA GLU A 90 4.50 21.44 7.35
C GLU A 90 3.04 21.01 7.61
N SER A 91 2.12 21.99 7.71
CA SER A 91 0.69 21.71 7.94
C SER A 91 0.09 20.92 6.78
N VAL A 92 0.42 21.29 5.55
CA VAL A 92 -0.03 20.61 4.34
C VAL A 92 0.47 19.17 4.32
N TYR A 93 1.75 18.95 4.63
CA TYR A 93 2.34 17.62 4.69
C TYR A 93 1.65 16.75 5.75
N ARG A 94 1.45 17.27 6.97
CA ARG A 94 0.73 16.53 8.03
C ARG A 94 -0.71 16.20 7.65
N MET A 95 -1.44 17.15 7.04
CA MET A 95 -2.78 16.89 6.52
C MET A 95 -2.78 15.78 5.46
N PHE A 96 -1.77 15.74 4.61
CA PHE A 96 -1.62 14.68 3.62
C PHE A 96 -1.43 13.31 4.28
N LEU A 97 -0.58 13.21 5.32
CA LEU A 97 -0.42 11.98 6.10
C LEU A 97 -1.73 11.54 6.79
N VAL A 98 -2.49 12.49 7.34
CA VAL A 98 -3.84 12.24 7.91
C VAL A 98 -4.75 11.59 6.86
N CYS A 99 -4.78 12.15 5.65
CA CYS A 99 -5.59 11.62 4.54
C CYS A 99 -5.16 10.20 4.16
N ILE A 100 -3.85 9.95 4.02
CA ILE A 100 -3.32 8.62 3.68
C ILE A 100 -3.74 7.60 4.74
N TYR A 101 -3.55 7.92 6.01
CA TYR A 101 -3.86 7.00 7.09
C TYR A 101 -5.37 6.74 7.22
N ALA A 102 -6.20 7.78 7.07
CA ALA A 102 -7.66 7.64 7.07
C ALA A 102 -8.16 6.76 5.92
N VAL A 103 -7.61 6.94 4.72
CA VAL A 103 -7.92 6.10 3.55
C VAL A 103 -7.53 4.65 3.81
N THR A 104 -6.35 4.41 4.42
CA THR A 104 -5.91 3.06 4.79
C THR A 104 -6.91 2.37 5.72
N VAL A 105 -7.35 3.05 6.78
CA VAL A 105 -8.34 2.52 7.74
C VAL A 105 -9.68 2.21 7.04
N CYS A 106 -10.16 3.11 6.20
CA CYS A 106 -11.44 2.91 5.51
C CYS A 106 -11.41 1.77 4.49
N LEU A 107 -10.37 1.72 3.66
CA LEU A 107 -10.28 0.73 2.59
C LEU A 107 -9.97 -0.67 3.13
N SER A 108 -9.10 -0.79 4.14
CA SER A 108 -8.82 -2.08 4.79
C SER A 108 -10.04 -2.64 5.49
N CYS A 109 -10.80 -1.80 6.22
CA CYS A 109 -12.07 -2.21 6.83
C CYS A 109 -13.06 -2.74 5.79
N LYS A 110 -13.18 -2.06 4.64
CA LYS A 110 -14.07 -2.49 3.57
C LYS A 110 -13.65 -3.82 2.96
N ALA A 111 -12.36 -4.01 2.70
CA ALA A 111 -11.84 -5.25 2.13
C ALA A 111 -12.02 -6.44 3.09
N LEU A 112 -11.73 -6.25 4.37
CA LEU A 112 -11.87 -7.28 5.40
C LEU A 112 -13.34 -7.61 5.70
N ALA A 113 -14.24 -6.63 5.68
CA ALA A 113 -15.68 -6.87 5.85
C ALA A 113 -16.29 -7.70 4.71
N GLU A 114 -15.74 -7.62 3.50
CA GLU A 114 -16.14 -8.50 2.39
C GLU A 114 -15.62 -9.93 2.56
N GLY A 115 -14.40 -10.10 3.09
CA GLY A 115 -13.78 -11.41 3.32
C GLY A 115 -14.38 -12.14 4.52
N PHE A 116 -14.75 -11.40 5.56
CA PHE A 116 -15.21 -11.96 6.82
C PHE A 116 -16.60 -11.45 7.20
N PRO A 117 -17.63 -12.31 7.22
CA PRO A 117 -18.97 -11.94 7.68
C PRO A 117 -18.98 -11.76 9.20
N GLY A 118 -18.59 -10.59 9.67
CA GLY A 118 -18.58 -10.26 11.10
C GLY A 118 -17.88 -8.93 11.35
N LYS A 119 -18.64 -7.90 11.76
CA LYS A 119 -18.11 -6.55 11.98
C LYS A 119 -16.92 -6.51 12.93
N LYS A 120 -16.96 -7.30 14.02
CA LYS A 120 -15.87 -7.35 15.01
C LYS A 120 -14.55 -7.85 14.39
N ILE A 121 -14.59 -8.99 13.67
CA ILE A 121 -13.40 -9.59 13.05
C ILE A 121 -12.82 -8.66 12.00
N ALA A 122 -13.67 -8.02 11.19
CA ALA A 122 -13.20 -7.05 10.21
C ALA A 122 -12.53 -5.83 10.86
N LEU A 123 -13.05 -5.33 11.99
CA LEU A 123 -12.45 -4.22 12.75
C LEU A 123 -11.11 -4.63 13.38
N ILE A 124 -11.02 -5.84 13.95
CA ILE A 124 -9.75 -6.35 14.49
C ILE A 124 -8.72 -6.48 13.37
N GLY A 125 -9.09 -7.09 12.24
CA GLY A 125 -8.22 -7.18 11.09
C GLY A 125 -7.78 -5.80 10.55
N THR A 126 -8.67 -4.82 10.57
CA THR A 126 -8.35 -3.42 10.20
C THR A 126 -7.29 -2.85 11.14
N ALA A 127 -7.46 -3.05 12.46
CA ALA A 127 -6.47 -2.62 13.44
C ALA A 127 -5.11 -3.29 13.19
N LEU A 128 -5.08 -4.61 13.01
CA LEU A 128 -3.86 -5.36 12.73
C LEU A 128 -3.14 -4.90 11.46
N TYR A 129 -3.91 -4.59 10.41
CA TYR A 129 -3.37 -4.07 9.16
C TYR A 129 -2.82 -2.67 9.31
N CYS A 130 -3.59 -1.74 9.91
CA CYS A 130 -3.21 -0.33 10.02
C CYS A 130 -2.15 -0.07 11.09
N TRP A 131 -2.03 -0.94 12.10
CA TRP A 131 -1.07 -0.84 13.19
C TRP A 131 0.19 -1.67 12.96
N ALA A 132 0.38 -2.23 11.77
CA ALA A 132 1.59 -2.97 11.45
C ALA A 132 2.83 -2.06 11.57
N PRO A 133 3.87 -2.45 12.31
CA PRO A 133 5.05 -1.62 12.54
C PRO A 133 5.72 -1.16 11.25
N TRP A 134 5.86 -2.05 10.28
CA TRP A 134 6.42 -1.70 8.98
C TRP A 134 5.66 -0.56 8.30
N TYR A 135 4.31 -0.57 8.37
CA TYR A 135 3.50 0.47 7.75
C TYR A 135 3.63 1.81 8.47
N LEU A 136 3.58 1.81 9.80
CA LEU A 136 3.71 3.03 10.60
C LEU A 136 5.10 3.66 10.44
N ASP A 137 6.15 2.83 10.36
CA ASP A 137 7.51 3.31 10.09
C ASP A 137 7.63 3.84 8.64
N THR A 138 7.05 3.16 7.66
CA THR A 138 7.02 3.63 6.27
C THR A 138 6.34 4.99 6.16
N LEU A 139 5.26 5.22 6.92
CA LEU A 139 4.51 6.47 6.89
C LEU A 139 5.20 7.60 7.67
N TYR A 140 5.73 7.32 8.86
CA TYR A 140 6.24 8.33 9.79
C TYR A 140 7.75 8.30 9.97
N GLY A 141 8.36 7.12 10.04
CA GLY A 141 9.77 6.94 10.31
C GLY A 141 10.65 7.16 9.09
N ARG A 142 10.34 6.51 7.96
CA ARG A 142 11.06 6.68 6.69
C ARG A 142 10.49 7.81 5.84
N ALA A 143 9.20 8.10 5.97
CA ALA A 143 8.44 9.01 5.11
C ALA A 143 8.43 8.58 3.62
N ALA A 144 8.46 7.27 3.36
CA ALA A 144 8.33 6.71 2.03
C ALA A 144 6.87 6.77 1.56
N ILE A 145 6.41 7.97 1.25
CA ILE A 145 5.00 8.30 1.03
C ILE A 145 4.39 7.51 -0.14
N GLY A 146 5.16 7.27 -1.20
CA GLY A 146 4.72 6.43 -2.31
C GLY A 146 4.38 5.01 -1.86
N GLU A 147 5.25 4.38 -1.06
CA GLU A 147 5.01 3.04 -0.50
C GLU A 147 3.81 3.04 0.47
N ALA A 148 3.69 4.07 1.33
CA ALA A 148 2.57 4.20 2.26
C ALA A 148 1.22 4.37 1.53
N LEU A 149 1.18 5.15 0.45
CA LEU A 149 0.02 5.29 -0.44
C LEU A 149 -0.32 3.95 -1.12
N GLY A 150 0.68 3.25 -1.66
CA GLY A 150 0.48 1.94 -2.27
C GLY A 150 -0.11 0.94 -1.27
N TYR A 151 0.42 0.91 -0.05
CA TYR A 151 -0.14 0.12 1.04
C TYR A 151 -1.60 0.49 1.35
N ALA A 152 -1.93 1.78 1.37
CA ALA A 152 -3.29 2.27 1.58
C ALA A 152 -4.27 1.79 0.49
N PHE A 153 -3.81 1.65 -0.76
CA PHE A 153 -4.65 1.23 -1.89
C PHE A 153 -4.65 -0.27 -2.17
N LEU A 154 -3.69 -1.02 -1.65
CA LEU A 154 -3.65 -2.48 -1.81
C LEU A 154 -4.95 -3.19 -1.37
N PRO A 155 -5.70 -2.75 -0.32
CA PRO A 155 -6.99 -3.31 0.02
C PRO A 155 -8.04 -3.27 -1.11
N VAL A 156 -7.92 -2.37 -2.09
CA VAL A 156 -8.81 -2.36 -3.27
C VAL A 156 -8.56 -3.58 -4.15
N MET A 157 -7.29 -3.99 -4.31
CA MET A 157 -6.93 -5.23 -5.01
C MET A 157 -7.37 -6.46 -4.21
N LEU A 158 -7.19 -6.45 -2.88
CA LEU A 158 -7.68 -7.53 -2.00
C LEU A 158 -9.20 -7.66 -2.09
N LEU A 159 -9.93 -6.55 -2.17
CA LEU A 159 -11.38 -6.55 -2.36
C LEU A 159 -11.77 -7.20 -3.71
N PHE A 160 -11.04 -6.89 -4.78
CA PHE A 160 -11.21 -7.57 -6.06
C PHE A 160 -10.99 -9.08 -5.92
N LEU A 161 -9.85 -9.49 -5.35
CA LEU A 161 -9.49 -10.92 -5.19
C LEU A 161 -10.54 -11.67 -4.38
N VAL A 162 -10.95 -11.14 -3.21
CA VAL A 162 -11.97 -11.76 -2.36
C VAL A 162 -13.30 -11.91 -3.09
N ARG A 163 -13.74 -10.90 -3.84
CA ARG A 163 -14.99 -10.98 -4.62
C ARG A 163 -14.91 -11.96 -5.76
N ALA A 164 -13.80 -11.94 -6.51
CA ALA A 164 -13.60 -12.83 -7.66
C ALA A 164 -13.56 -14.31 -7.24
N VAL A 165 -12.80 -14.64 -6.20
CA VAL A 165 -12.70 -16.00 -5.65
C VAL A 165 -14.03 -16.47 -5.04
N SER A 166 -14.71 -15.59 -4.30
CA SER A 166 -16.02 -15.90 -3.67
C SER A 166 -17.21 -15.79 -4.64
N ARG A 167 -16.96 -15.47 -5.91
CA ARG A 167 -18.00 -15.23 -6.94
C ARG A 167 -19.07 -14.22 -6.50
N LYS A 168 -18.71 -13.28 -5.62
CA LYS A 168 -19.62 -12.24 -5.15
C LYS A 168 -19.73 -11.13 -6.19
N GLN A 169 -20.95 -10.80 -6.55
CA GLN A 169 -21.22 -9.61 -7.37
C GLN A 169 -21.21 -8.36 -6.49
N GLY A 170 -20.55 -7.32 -6.94
CA GLY A 170 -20.48 -6.01 -6.28
C GLY A 170 -21.21 -4.94 -7.11
N LYS A 171 -21.28 -3.74 -6.55
CA LYS A 171 -21.86 -2.57 -7.26
C LYS A 171 -21.03 -2.15 -8.49
N LEU A 172 -19.72 -2.48 -8.50
CA LEU A 172 -18.82 -2.21 -9.61
C LEU A 172 -18.44 -3.52 -10.29
N PRO A 173 -18.31 -3.54 -11.62
CA PRO A 173 -17.77 -4.68 -12.36
C PRO A 173 -16.38 -5.07 -11.84
N GLN A 174 -16.07 -6.35 -11.79
CA GLN A 174 -14.79 -6.84 -11.23
C GLN A 174 -13.57 -6.31 -12.01
N TRP A 175 -13.67 -6.26 -13.34
CA TRP A 175 -12.59 -5.71 -14.18
C TRP A 175 -12.28 -4.25 -13.85
N LEU A 176 -13.33 -3.45 -13.55
CA LEU A 176 -13.15 -2.04 -13.19
C LEU A 176 -12.52 -1.89 -11.81
N LEU A 177 -12.93 -2.70 -10.84
CA LEU A 177 -12.34 -2.70 -9.50
C LEU A 177 -10.85 -3.06 -9.57
N LEU A 178 -10.46 -4.02 -10.40
CA LEU A 178 -9.06 -4.36 -10.65
C LEU A 178 -8.31 -3.22 -11.35
N ALA A 179 -8.91 -2.63 -12.38
CA ALA A 179 -8.28 -1.50 -13.09
C ALA A 179 -8.06 -0.30 -12.17
N ILE A 180 -9.01 0.01 -11.29
CA ILE A 180 -8.87 1.04 -10.26
C ILE A 180 -7.73 0.68 -9.31
N ALA A 181 -7.68 -0.57 -8.82
CA ALA A 181 -6.63 -1.01 -7.90
C ALA A 181 -5.23 -0.85 -8.53
N VAL A 182 -5.05 -1.34 -9.76
CA VAL A 182 -3.77 -1.25 -10.47
C VAL A 182 -3.41 0.22 -10.78
N THR A 183 -4.37 1.05 -11.17
CA THR A 183 -4.15 2.48 -11.39
C THR A 183 -3.70 3.20 -10.10
N LEU A 184 -4.37 2.95 -8.98
CA LEU A 184 -4.01 3.57 -7.70
C LEU A 184 -2.61 3.14 -7.24
N LEU A 185 -2.26 1.86 -7.41
CA LEU A 185 -0.91 1.36 -7.09
C LEU A 185 0.13 1.95 -8.03
N LEU A 186 -0.15 2.03 -9.33
CA LEU A 186 0.74 2.63 -10.34
C LEU A 186 1.03 4.11 -10.04
N GLN A 187 0.02 4.85 -9.61
CA GLN A 187 0.14 6.28 -9.29
C GLN A 187 0.73 6.53 -7.89
N SER A 188 0.84 5.52 -7.04
CA SER A 188 1.43 5.64 -5.70
C SER A 188 2.90 5.23 -5.69
N SER A 189 3.21 3.99 -6.04
CA SER A 189 4.58 3.47 -6.05
C SER A 189 4.69 2.25 -6.98
N PHE A 190 5.69 2.28 -7.86
CA PHE A 190 6.00 1.12 -8.71
C PHE A 190 6.41 -0.09 -7.88
N ALA A 191 7.15 0.10 -6.80
CA ALA A 191 7.59 -1.00 -5.96
C ALA A 191 6.38 -1.72 -5.31
N VAL A 192 5.36 -0.98 -4.86
CA VAL A 192 4.13 -1.59 -4.33
C VAL A 192 3.25 -2.16 -5.44
N LEU A 193 3.27 -1.56 -6.63
CA LEU A 193 2.62 -2.15 -7.81
C LEU A 193 3.23 -3.52 -8.15
N GLU A 194 4.57 -3.63 -8.18
CA GLU A 194 5.28 -4.90 -8.43
C GLU A 194 4.87 -5.96 -7.39
N VAL A 195 4.84 -5.60 -6.10
CA VAL A 195 4.35 -6.48 -5.02
C VAL A 195 2.88 -6.86 -5.22
N GLY A 196 2.03 -5.91 -5.58
CA GLY A 196 0.61 -6.16 -5.87
C GLY A 196 0.40 -7.08 -7.08
N MET A 197 1.21 -6.92 -8.12
CA MET A 197 1.17 -7.81 -9.29
C MET A 197 1.63 -9.23 -8.94
N LEU A 198 2.66 -9.39 -8.10
CA LEU A 198 3.07 -10.70 -7.59
C LEU A 198 1.94 -11.35 -6.75
N LEU A 199 1.25 -10.57 -5.91
CA LEU A 199 0.06 -11.04 -5.18
C LEU A 199 -1.02 -11.53 -6.16
N LEU A 200 -1.31 -10.75 -7.21
CA LEU A 200 -2.31 -11.11 -8.21
C LEU A 200 -1.91 -12.39 -8.97
N ILE A 201 -0.66 -12.49 -9.43
CA ILE A 201 -0.12 -13.66 -10.14
C ILE A 201 -0.22 -14.89 -9.25
N PHE A 202 0.26 -14.80 -8.00
CA PHE A 202 0.18 -15.91 -7.05
C PHE A 202 -1.27 -16.36 -6.82
N CYS A 203 -2.20 -15.42 -6.62
CA CYS A 203 -3.61 -15.75 -6.45
C CYS A 203 -4.23 -16.34 -7.74
N CYS A 204 -3.85 -15.87 -8.93
CA CYS A 204 -4.27 -16.47 -10.19
C CYS A 204 -3.82 -17.94 -10.32
N ILE A 205 -2.60 -18.25 -9.91
CA ILE A 205 -2.09 -19.63 -9.91
C ILE A 205 -2.83 -20.49 -8.86
N TYR A 206 -2.97 -19.98 -7.63
CA TYR A 206 -3.58 -20.70 -6.52
C TYR A 206 -5.08 -20.94 -6.74
N TYR A 207 -5.81 -19.92 -7.17
CA TYR A 207 -7.25 -19.96 -7.45
C TYR A 207 -7.55 -20.08 -8.95
N ARG A 208 -6.69 -20.77 -9.72
CA ARG A 208 -6.78 -20.83 -11.20
C ARG A 208 -8.17 -21.21 -11.73
N ARG A 209 -8.88 -22.12 -11.04
CA ARG A 209 -10.22 -22.56 -11.45
C ARG A 209 -11.29 -21.46 -11.33
N GLN A 210 -11.13 -20.55 -10.38
CA GLN A 210 -12.04 -19.43 -10.14
C GLN A 210 -11.66 -18.19 -10.97
N LEU A 211 -10.35 -17.90 -11.09
CA LEU A 211 -9.83 -16.67 -11.68
C LEU A 211 -9.46 -16.79 -13.16
N LEU A 212 -9.03 -17.95 -13.64
CA LEU A 212 -8.53 -18.15 -15.01
C LEU A 212 -9.52 -18.88 -15.94
N GLY A 213 -10.80 -18.94 -15.61
CA GLY A 213 -11.84 -19.35 -16.56
C GLY A 213 -12.05 -18.29 -17.65
N LYS A 214 -12.85 -18.59 -18.69
CA LYS A 214 -13.12 -17.67 -19.81
C LYS A 214 -13.53 -16.26 -19.37
N GLU A 215 -14.42 -16.15 -18.39
CA GLU A 215 -14.85 -14.86 -17.82
C GLU A 215 -13.72 -14.17 -17.05
N GLY A 216 -12.86 -14.93 -16.37
CA GLY A 216 -11.70 -14.42 -15.66
C GLY A 216 -10.66 -13.80 -16.60
N TRP A 217 -10.32 -14.49 -17.69
CA TRP A 217 -9.44 -13.94 -18.71
C TRP A 217 -9.99 -12.67 -19.36
N LEU A 218 -11.29 -12.64 -19.62
CA LEU A 218 -11.95 -11.44 -20.16
C LEU A 218 -11.93 -10.29 -19.15
N THR A 219 -12.09 -10.58 -17.86
CA THR A 219 -11.99 -9.61 -16.75
C THR A 219 -10.58 -9.04 -16.65
N LEU A 220 -9.55 -9.89 -16.68
CA LEU A 220 -8.15 -9.46 -16.65
C LEU A 220 -7.80 -8.62 -17.89
N GLY A 221 -8.19 -9.06 -19.09
CA GLY A 221 -7.94 -8.32 -20.33
C GLY A 221 -8.60 -6.93 -20.33
N LYS A 222 -9.87 -6.84 -19.93
CA LYS A 222 -10.56 -5.54 -19.80
C LYS A 222 -9.88 -4.64 -18.75
N ALA A 223 -9.43 -5.20 -17.64
CA ALA A 223 -8.73 -4.44 -16.61
C ALA A 223 -7.40 -3.88 -17.12
N VAL A 224 -6.61 -4.68 -17.84
CA VAL A 224 -5.36 -4.23 -18.45
C VAL A 224 -5.60 -3.08 -19.41
N VAL A 225 -6.54 -3.24 -20.37
CA VAL A 225 -6.86 -2.17 -21.33
C VAL A 225 -7.33 -0.90 -20.63
N ALA A 226 -8.23 -1.03 -19.65
CA ALA A 226 -8.72 0.12 -18.89
C ALA A 226 -7.59 0.81 -18.13
N THR A 227 -6.69 0.06 -17.49
CA THR A 227 -5.53 0.61 -16.78
C THR A 227 -4.60 1.36 -17.73
N LEU A 228 -4.26 0.76 -18.88
CA LEU A 228 -3.39 1.39 -19.88
C LEU A 228 -3.99 2.70 -20.40
N VAL A 229 -5.28 2.69 -20.79
CA VAL A 229 -5.97 3.87 -21.31
C VAL A 229 -6.04 4.97 -20.25
N CYS A 230 -6.41 4.64 -19.00
CA CYS A 230 -6.51 5.63 -17.93
C CYS A 230 -5.16 6.23 -17.51
N ASN A 231 -4.05 5.52 -17.73
CA ASN A 231 -2.73 5.95 -17.29
C ASN A 231 -1.78 6.30 -18.45
N LEU A 232 -2.25 6.37 -19.67
CA LEU A 232 -1.40 6.66 -20.84
C LEU A 232 -0.67 8.01 -20.68
N TRP A 233 -1.33 9.00 -20.08
CA TRP A 233 -0.78 10.32 -19.77
C TRP A 233 0.46 10.28 -18.86
N PHE A 234 0.57 9.25 -18.02
CA PHE A 234 1.71 9.03 -17.12
C PHE A 234 2.72 8.04 -17.73
N LEU A 235 2.23 6.92 -18.29
CA LEU A 235 3.07 5.85 -18.82
C LEU A 235 3.91 6.29 -20.04
N LEU A 236 3.36 7.12 -20.92
CA LEU A 236 4.06 7.53 -22.12
C LEU A 236 5.27 8.43 -21.83
N PRO A 237 5.16 9.51 -21.00
CA PRO A 237 6.32 10.28 -20.55
C PRO A 237 7.35 9.44 -19.82
N LEU A 238 6.90 8.52 -18.94
CA LEU A 238 7.77 7.62 -18.20
C LEU A 238 8.57 6.70 -19.11
N LEU A 239 7.93 6.07 -20.09
CA LEU A 239 8.63 5.20 -21.06
C LEU A 239 9.69 5.98 -21.86
N ARG A 240 9.37 7.21 -22.27
CA ARG A 240 10.34 8.09 -22.94
C ARG A 240 11.52 8.42 -22.03
N TYR A 241 11.26 8.72 -20.78
CA TYR A 241 12.29 8.98 -19.78
C TYR A 241 13.20 7.75 -19.61
N LEU A 242 12.65 6.57 -19.42
CA LEU A 242 13.41 5.33 -19.25
C LEU A 242 14.24 4.97 -20.52
N VAL A 243 13.73 5.29 -21.70
CA VAL A 243 14.47 5.08 -22.97
C VAL A 243 15.61 6.10 -23.13
N ALA A 244 15.36 7.37 -22.79
CA ALA A 244 16.36 8.43 -22.87
C ALA A 244 17.51 8.24 -21.88
N TYR A 245 17.19 7.74 -20.68
CA TYR A 245 18.13 7.57 -19.58
C TYR A 245 18.35 6.09 -19.22
N ARG A 246 18.75 5.28 -20.23
CA ARG A 246 18.97 3.83 -20.06
C ARG A 246 19.98 3.49 -18.97
N ASP A 247 21.01 4.33 -18.78
CA ASP A 247 22.06 4.07 -17.81
C ASP A 247 21.53 4.23 -16.37
N VAL A 248 20.53 5.11 -16.16
CA VAL A 248 19.81 5.20 -14.89
C VAL A 248 19.08 3.93 -14.59
N ALA A 249 18.33 3.42 -15.56
CA ALA A 249 17.60 2.18 -15.40
C ALA A 249 18.53 1.00 -15.05
N ARG A 250 19.70 0.94 -15.70
CA ARG A 250 20.75 -0.04 -15.39
C ARG A 250 21.32 0.14 -13.99
N TYR A 251 21.62 1.37 -13.61
CA TYR A 251 22.14 1.69 -12.27
C TYR A 251 21.15 1.30 -11.16
N VAL A 252 19.87 1.63 -11.32
CA VAL A 252 18.82 1.25 -10.36
C VAL A 252 18.72 -0.28 -10.26
N GLY A 253 18.74 -0.99 -11.39
CA GLY A 253 18.70 -2.45 -11.42
C GLY A 253 19.95 -3.14 -10.83
N SER A 254 21.11 -2.48 -10.79
CA SER A 254 22.37 -3.03 -10.28
C SER A 254 22.61 -2.79 -8.80
N ARG A 255 21.74 -2.06 -8.11
CA ARG A 255 21.93 -1.76 -6.68
C ARG A 255 21.95 -3.03 -5.83
N PRO A 256 22.76 -3.04 -4.74
CA PRO A 256 22.69 -4.10 -3.75
C PRO A 256 21.27 -4.24 -3.20
N PHE A 257 20.73 -5.43 -3.26
CA PHE A 257 19.33 -5.68 -2.91
C PHE A 257 19.23 -6.66 -1.73
N GLN A 258 19.88 -7.82 -1.83
CA GLN A 258 19.77 -8.91 -0.87
C GLN A 258 20.22 -8.50 0.55
N GLU A 259 21.32 -7.76 0.67
CA GLU A 259 21.88 -7.31 1.95
C GLU A 259 20.95 -6.38 2.75
N LYS A 260 19.98 -5.74 2.07
CA LYS A 260 18.96 -4.89 2.69
C LYS A 260 17.71 -5.67 3.12
N GLY A 261 17.75 -6.99 3.05
CA GLY A 261 16.63 -7.85 3.44
C GLY A 261 16.46 -7.98 4.95
N ALA A 262 15.29 -8.39 5.38
CA ALA A 262 15.00 -8.66 6.78
C ALA A 262 15.71 -9.92 7.28
N PHE A 263 16.01 -9.99 8.57
CA PHE A 263 16.37 -11.22 9.26
C PHE A 263 15.14 -11.81 9.94
N LEU A 264 15.14 -13.11 10.15
CA LEU A 264 14.03 -13.78 10.85
C LEU A 264 13.79 -13.17 12.25
N LEU A 265 14.86 -12.70 12.89
CA LEU A 265 14.79 -12.04 14.18
C LEU A 265 13.94 -10.76 14.15
N HIS A 266 13.88 -10.02 13.05
CA HIS A 266 13.04 -8.82 12.91
C HIS A 266 11.54 -9.12 13.05
N TYR A 267 11.11 -10.35 12.78
CA TYR A 267 9.74 -10.77 13.03
C TYR A 267 9.43 -11.04 14.50
N LEU A 268 10.46 -11.20 15.34
CA LEU A 268 10.36 -11.56 16.75
C LEU A 268 10.76 -10.45 17.71
N THR A 269 11.57 -9.46 17.27
CA THR A 269 12.24 -8.48 18.15
C THR A 269 11.63 -7.08 18.15
N PHE A 270 10.50 -6.86 17.55
CA PHE A 270 9.83 -5.55 17.49
C PHE A 270 9.59 -4.90 18.87
N PHE A 271 9.63 -5.64 19.96
CA PHE A 271 9.54 -5.09 21.33
C PHE A 271 10.88 -4.57 21.85
N LEU A 272 12.00 -5.15 21.46
CA LEU A 272 13.28 -4.87 22.08
C LEU A 272 13.98 -3.64 21.49
N ARG A 273 13.83 -3.36 20.18
CA ARG A 273 14.43 -2.19 19.51
C ARG A 273 13.74 -1.77 18.22
N GLY A 274 12.45 -1.99 18.07
CA GLY A 274 11.68 -1.47 16.93
C GLY A 274 12.09 -1.97 15.55
N GLY A 275 12.73 -3.13 15.43
CA GLY A 275 13.14 -3.68 14.15
C GLY A 275 14.39 -3.02 13.57
N ALA A 276 15.46 -2.97 14.33
CA ALA A 276 16.73 -2.47 13.88
C ALA A 276 17.25 -3.19 12.63
N THR A 277 17.73 -2.45 11.65
CA THR A 277 18.51 -2.97 10.55
C THR A 277 19.95 -3.22 11.03
N TYR A 278 20.49 -4.38 10.70
CA TYR A 278 21.88 -4.68 11.00
C TYR A 278 22.77 -4.02 9.96
N ASP A 279 23.65 -3.12 10.38
CA ASP A 279 24.67 -2.56 9.52
C ASP A 279 25.96 -3.36 9.65
N TYR A 280 26.28 -4.13 8.63
CA TYR A 280 27.52 -4.92 8.57
C TYR A 280 28.79 -4.06 8.61
N LYS A 281 28.73 -2.80 8.15
CA LYS A 281 29.89 -1.91 8.11
C LYS A 281 30.20 -1.31 9.47
N SER A 282 29.19 -1.07 10.30
CA SER A 282 29.34 -0.50 11.63
C SER A 282 29.35 -1.56 12.75
N ASN A 283 29.23 -2.85 12.42
CA ASN A 283 29.10 -3.95 13.40
C ASN A 283 28.04 -3.69 14.48
N GLY A 284 27.00 -2.93 14.14
CA GLY A 284 25.96 -2.52 15.06
C GLY A 284 24.55 -2.68 14.50
N LEU A 285 23.60 -2.81 15.41
CA LEU A 285 22.18 -2.69 15.11
C LEU A 285 21.87 -1.21 14.96
N LEU A 286 21.69 -0.74 13.74
CA LEU A 286 21.17 0.61 13.48
C LEU A 286 19.67 0.64 13.73
N ASP A 287 19.27 1.44 14.68
CA ASP A 287 17.89 1.62 15.11
C ASP A 287 17.15 2.60 14.18
N THR A 288 17.16 2.32 12.88
CA THR A 288 16.72 3.27 11.87
C THR A 288 15.31 3.01 11.31
N ALA A 289 14.81 1.79 11.42
CA ALA A 289 13.50 1.43 10.85
C ALA A 289 12.79 0.32 11.63
N ALA A 290 11.49 0.44 11.83
CA ALA A 290 10.68 -0.65 12.37
C ALA A 290 10.34 -1.65 11.25
N ILE A 291 11.10 -2.74 11.21
CA ILE A 291 10.88 -3.83 10.26
C ILE A 291 10.11 -4.94 10.99
N GLY A 292 8.92 -5.27 10.52
CA GLY A 292 8.16 -6.38 11.10
C GLY A 292 6.67 -6.27 10.89
N VAL A 293 5.99 -7.40 11.10
CA VAL A 293 4.53 -7.52 10.97
C VAL A 293 3.79 -7.15 12.25
N GLY A 294 4.50 -7.08 13.36
CA GLY A 294 3.96 -6.76 14.68
C GLY A 294 3.64 -7.98 15.55
N PRO A 295 3.67 -7.78 16.90
CA PRO A 295 3.57 -8.88 17.88
C PRO A 295 2.24 -9.61 17.82
N ALA A 296 1.15 -8.91 17.56
CA ALA A 296 -0.16 -9.52 17.50
C ALA A 296 -0.29 -10.49 16.32
N LEU A 297 0.23 -10.12 15.13
CA LEU A 297 0.22 -11.01 13.96
C LEU A 297 1.19 -12.19 14.15
N THR A 298 2.37 -11.94 14.69
CA THR A 298 3.35 -13.00 15.01
C THR A 298 2.78 -13.95 16.07
N GLY A 299 2.17 -13.43 17.13
CA GLY A 299 1.52 -14.23 18.16
C GLY A 299 0.37 -15.08 17.63
N LEU A 300 -0.48 -14.53 16.76
CA LEU A 300 -1.55 -15.26 16.09
C LEU A 300 -0.99 -16.37 15.19
N PHE A 301 0.12 -16.13 14.51
CA PHE A 301 0.78 -17.14 13.68
C PHE A 301 1.26 -18.34 14.53
N PHE A 302 1.96 -18.08 15.64
CA PHE A 302 2.40 -19.15 16.54
C PHE A 302 1.23 -19.84 17.23
N PHE A 303 0.18 -19.11 17.59
CA PHE A 303 -1.05 -19.68 18.14
C PHE A 303 -1.74 -20.61 17.14
N LEU A 304 -1.78 -20.25 15.86
CA LEU A 304 -2.28 -21.12 14.80
C LEU A 304 -1.47 -22.41 14.69
N LEU A 305 -0.14 -22.30 14.71
CA LEU A 305 0.74 -23.47 14.67
C LEU A 305 0.46 -24.38 15.87
N TRP A 306 0.38 -23.81 17.07
CA TRP A 306 0.06 -24.58 18.28
C TRP A 306 -1.30 -25.26 18.19
N LEU A 307 -2.36 -24.59 17.75
CA LEU A 307 -3.70 -25.20 17.56
C LEU A 307 -3.70 -26.32 16.51
N LYS A 308 -2.86 -26.18 15.49
CA LYS A 308 -2.73 -27.19 14.44
C LYS A 308 -1.99 -28.43 14.94
N PHE A 309 -0.89 -28.24 15.68
CA PHE A 309 -0.11 -29.34 16.26
C PHE A 309 -0.85 -30.04 17.41
N SER A 310 -1.64 -29.33 18.20
CA SER A 310 -2.47 -29.89 19.27
C SER A 310 -3.72 -30.62 18.76
N GLY A 311 -3.95 -30.69 17.45
CA GLY A 311 -5.10 -31.39 16.87
C GLY A 311 -6.46 -30.70 17.09
N VAL A 312 -6.49 -29.53 17.72
CA VAL A 312 -7.72 -28.78 17.98
C VAL A 312 -8.37 -28.28 16.68
N LEU A 313 -7.55 -27.97 15.67
CA LEU A 313 -8.02 -27.63 14.32
C LEU A 313 -8.07 -28.89 13.47
N GLN A 314 -9.19 -29.61 13.49
CA GLN A 314 -9.43 -30.68 12.52
C GLN A 314 -9.47 -30.14 11.09
N LYS A 315 -8.96 -30.96 10.15
CA LYS A 315 -8.94 -30.70 8.70
C LYS A 315 -10.35 -30.40 8.19
N LYS A 316 -10.72 -29.14 8.06
CA LYS A 316 -11.88 -28.74 7.27
C LYS A 316 -11.48 -28.88 5.80
N ASN A 317 -12.34 -29.47 4.99
CA ASN A 317 -12.10 -29.56 3.54
C ASN A 317 -11.89 -28.15 2.98
N SER A 318 -10.62 -27.77 2.78
CA SER A 318 -10.17 -26.42 2.47
C SER A 318 -10.37 -25.99 1.01
N LYS A 319 -11.20 -26.73 0.24
CA LYS A 319 -11.36 -26.48 -1.20
C LYS A 319 -12.07 -25.17 -1.56
N GLU A 320 -12.67 -24.48 -0.60
CA GLU A 320 -13.45 -23.25 -0.85
C GLU A 320 -13.08 -22.06 0.05
N ASP A 321 -12.00 -22.14 0.82
CA ASP A 321 -11.63 -21.03 1.70
C ASP A 321 -10.93 -19.93 0.89
N SER A 322 -11.66 -18.83 0.67
CA SER A 322 -11.17 -17.65 -0.08
C SER A 322 -9.97 -16.95 0.58
N THR A 323 -9.60 -17.36 1.80
CA THR A 323 -8.51 -16.74 2.57
C THR A 323 -7.23 -17.58 2.59
N ALA A 324 -7.32 -18.88 2.26
CA ALA A 324 -6.17 -19.79 2.33
C ALA A 324 -5.04 -19.39 1.38
N GLY A 325 -5.38 -18.95 0.15
CA GLY A 325 -4.37 -18.46 -0.80
C GLY A 325 -3.67 -17.19 -0.33
N LEU A 326 -4.40 -16.29 0.32
CA LEU A 326 -3.79 -15.06 0.86
C LEU A 326 -2.85 -15.37 2.03
N PHE A 327 -3.17 -16.38 2.86
CA PHE A 327 -2.24 -16.87 3.87
C PHE A 327 -0.93 -17.37 3.26
N TRP A 328 -0.99 -18.23 2.23
CA TRP A 328 0.21 -18.73 1.57
C TRP A 328 0.98 -17.63 0.85
N CYS A 329 0.28 -16.64 0.31
CA CYS A 329 0.91 -15.44 -0.22
C CYS A 329 1.64 -14.65 0.87
N GLY A 330 1.09 -14.57 2.08
CA GLY A 330 1.76 -13.98 3.24
C GLY A 330 3.03 -14.74 3.62
N MET A 331 3.01 -16.07 3.64
CA MET A 331 4.20 -16.89 3.88
C MET A 331 5.28 -16.69 2.82
N LEU A 332 4.86 -16.57 1.55
CA LEU A 332 5.77 -16.19 0.46
C LEU A 332 6.36 -14.79 0.70
N GLY A 333 5.56 -13.84 1.17
CA GLY A 333 6.02 -12.49 1.53
C GLY A 333 7.10 -12.51 2.62
N ILE A 334 6.92 -13.34 3.67
CA ILE A 334 7.95 -13.55 4.69
C ILE A 334 9.24 -14.05 4.04
N LEU A 335 9.17 -15.12 3.25
CA LEU A 335 10.32 -15.71 2.60
C LEU A 335 11.06 -14.71 1.69
N LEU A 336 10.32 -13.98 0.85
CA LEU A 336 10.88 -13.03 -0.10
C LEU A 336 11.46 -11.79 0.58
N SER A 337 11.01 -11.43 1.78
CA SER A 337 11.54 -10.28 2.52
C SER A 337 12.89 -10.55 3.19
N LEU A 338 13.29 -11.83 3.32
CA LEU A 338 14.52 -12.20 4.02
C LEU A 338 15.77 -11.89 3.19
N GLY A 339 16.82 -11.37 3.85
CA GLY A 339 18.14 -11.23 3.27
C GLY A 339 18.86 -12.57 3.01
N SER A 340 18.39 -13.66 3.62
CA SER A 340 18.85 -15.02 3.32
C SER A 340 18.29 -15.60 2.03
N PHE A 341 17.26 -14.98 1.44
CA PHE A 341 16.72 -15.40 0.15
C PHE A 341 17.69 -14.99 -0.96
N PRO A 342 17.99 -15.85 -1.94
CA PRO A 342 19.08 -15.64 -2.92
C PRO A 342 18.71 -14.63 -4.01
N TRP A 343 18.38 -13.40 -3.62
CA TRP A 343 17.97 -12.34 -4.55
C TRP A 343 19.05 -11.98 -5.55
N ASP A 344 20.31 -11.85 -5.12
CA ASP A 344 21.39 -11.41 -5.99
C ASP A 344 21.67 -12.45 -7.08
N TRP A 345 21.49 -13.75 -6.78
CA TRP A 345 21.56 -14.81 -7.77
C TRP A 345 20.37 -14.74 -8.75
N LEU A 346 19.14 -14.57 -8.26
CA LEU A 346 17.95 -14.46 -9.12
C LEU A 346 18.01 -13.23 -10.04
N ARG A 347 18.49 -12.11 -9.52
CA ARG A 347 18.63 -10.83 -10.26
C ARG A 347 19.71 -10.85 -11.33
N GLN A 348 20.51 -11.90 -11.46
CA GLN A 348 21.33 -12.14 -12.65
C GLN A 348 20.46 -12.42 -13.87
N ASN A 349 19.22 -12.86 -13.70
CA ASN A 349 18.27 -13.05 -14.78
C ASN A 349 17.47 -11.75 -15.03
N ALA A 350 17.38 -11.34 -16.30
CA ALA A 350 16.70 -10.12 -16.73
C ALA A 350 15.23 -10.05 -16.29
N VAL A 351 14.53 -11.19 -16.21
CA VAL A 351 13.12 -11.23 -15.76
C VAL A 351 13.01 -10.79 -14.30
N PHE A 352 13.88 -11.29 -13.43
CA PHE A 352 13.87 -10.90 -12.01
C PHE A 352 14.37 -9.47 -11.80
N GLN A 353 15.30 -8.98 -12.63
CA GLN A 353 15.68 -7.57 -12.62
C GLN A 353 14.48 -6.67 -12.94
N ILE A 354 13.69 -7.01 -13.94
CA ILE A 354 12.49 -6.25 -14.32
C ILE A 354 11.43 -6.33 -13.22
N LEU A 355 11.20 -7.50 -12.62
CA LEU A 355 10.21 -7.72 -11.57
C LEU A 355 10.57 -7.05 -10.23
N THR A 356 11.79 -6.63 -10.03
CA THR A 356 12.27 -5.96 -8.81
C THR A 356 12.95 -4.62 -9.10
N PHE A 357 12.69 -4.08 -10.29
CA PHE A 357 13.38 -2.91 -10.82
C PHE A 357 13.26 -1.68 -9.92
N SER A 358 12.06 -1.41 -9.45
CA SER A 358 11.79 -0.22 -8.63
C SER A 358 11.98 -0.47 -7.12
N MET A 359 12.15 -1.71 -6.71
CA MET A 359 12.30 -2.06 -5.30
C MET A 359 13.69 -1.69 -4.78
N GLN A 360 13.75 -1.00 -3.64
CA GLN A 360 15.01 -0.61 -2.99
C GLN A 360 15.57 -1.70 -2.09
N SER A 361 14.71 -2.55 -1.54
CA SER A 361 15.08 -3.64 -0.64
C SER A 361 14.03 -4.75 -0.64
N PRO A 362 14.41 -6.00 -0.28
CA PRO A 362 13.46 -7.10 -0.12
C PRO A 362 12.41 -6.86 0.97
N VAL A 363 12.67 -5.94 1.91
CA VAL A 363 11.76 -5.64 3.03
C VAL A 363 10.37 -5.21 2.55
N ILE A 364 10.25 -4.69 1.32
CA ILE A 364 8.95 -4.32 0.74
C ILE A 364 7.97 -5.50 0.65
N PHE A 365 8.46 -6.74 0.53
CA PHE A 365 7.61 -7.94 0.56
C PHE A 365 6.93 -8.18 1.92
N MET A 366 7.31 -7.42 2.97
CA MET A 366 6.60 -7.38 4.24
C MET A 366 5.12 -7.02 4.06
N ILE A 367 4.79 -6.25 3.02
CA ILE A 367 3.40 -5.94 2.64
C ILE A 367 2.58 -7.22 2.43
N LEU A 368 3.14 -8.20 1.70
CA LEU A 368 2.46 -9.49 1.47
C LEU A 368 2.34 -10.28 2.78
N ALA A 369 3.38 -10.23 3.61
CA ALA A 369 3.38 -10.89 4.92
C ALA A 369 2.26 -10.30 5.81
N ILE A 370 2.18 -8.99 5.93
CA ILE A 370 1.14 -8.32 6.73
C ILE A 370 -0.27 -8.66 6.19
N CYS A 371 -0.48 -8.54 4.87
CA CYS A 371 -1.74 -8.89 4.24
C CYS A 371 -2.15 -10.33 4.53
N GLY A 372 -1.27 -11.28 4.26
CA GLY A 372 -1.54 -12.70 4.43
C GLY A 372 -1.79 -13.09 5.88
N LEU A 373 -0.94 -12.61 6.80
CA LEU A 373 -1.09 -12.87 8.23
C LEU A 373 -2.33 -12.20 8.82
N THR A 374 -2.73 -11.03 8.34
CA THR A 374 -3.99 -10.38 8.74
C THR A 374 -5.20 -11.23 8.34
N PHE A 375 -5.24 -11.72 7.10
CA PHE A 375 -6.31 -12.61 6.65
C PHE A 375 -6.30 -13.95 7.40
N MET A 376 -5.12 -14.52 7.64
CA MET A 376 -4.97 -15.72 8.49
C MET A 376 -5.51 -15.47 9.90
N GLY A 377 -5.11 -14.39 10.56
CA GLY A 377 -5.55 -14.04 11.90
C GLY A 377 -7.07 -13.87 12.00
N CYS A 378 -7.67 -13.18 11.01
CA CYS A 378 -9.12 -13.06 10.91
C CYS A 378 -9.81 -14.41 10.70
N GLY A 379 -9.26 -15.27 9.85
CA GLY A 379 -9.75 -16.62 9.62
C GLY A 379 -9.69 -17.47 10.88
N LEU A 380 -8.56 -17.45 11.57
CA LEU A 380 -8.35 -18.14 12.84
C LEU A 380 -9.34 -17.71 13.92
N MET A 381 -9.51 -16.40 14.12
CA MET A 381 -10.46 -15.87 15.09
C MET A 381 -11.90 -16.25 14.76
N LYS A 382 -12.27 -16.25 13.46
CA LYS A 382 -13.58 -16.72 13.00
C LYS A 382 -13.79 -18.20 13.32
N ASP A 383 -12.84 -19.07 12.99
CA ASP A 383 -12.93 -20.50 13.23
C ASP A 383 -12.90 -20.83 14.72
N TYR A 384 -12.08 -20.14 15.50
CA TYR A 384 -12.01 -20.28 16.95
C TYR A 384 -13.35 -19.91 17.61
N ARG A 385 -13.97 -18.81 17.18
CA ARG A 385 -15.29 -18.39 17.65
C ARG A 385 -16.42 -19.36 17.32
N GLN A 386 -16.29 -20.14 16.24
CA GLN A 386 -17.27 -21.17 15.88
C GLN A 386 -17.13 -22.47 16.70
N ARG A 387 -15.93 -22.71 17.25
CA ARG A 387 -15.60 -23.99 17.93
C ARG A 387 -15.56 -23.88 19.46
N LYS A 388 -15.30 -22.69 19.97
CA LYS A 388 -15.10 -22.43 21.40
C LYS A 388 -16.24 -21.58 21.96
N SER A 389 -16.28 -21.44 23.29
CA SER A 389 -17.27 -20.59 23.95
C SER A 389 -17.15 -19.13 23.51
N ALA A 390 -18.24 -18.41 23.57
CA ALA A 390 -18.25 -16.97 23.25
C ALA A 390 -17.29 -16.18 24.15
N THR A 391 -17.11 -16.62 25.39
CA THR A 391 -16.19 -15.99 26.36
C THR A 391 -14.74 -16.18 25.95
N GLU A 392 -14.32 -17.43 25.64
CA GLU A 392 -12.94 -17.71 25.19
C GLU A 392 -12.59 -16.95 23.91
N ALA A 393 -13.50 -16.92 22.94
CA ALA A 393 -13.31 -16.17 21.71
C ALA A 393 -13.18 -14.66 21.96
N THR A 394 -13.97 -14.12 22.88
CA THR A 394 -13.89 -12.69 23.25
C THR A 394 -12.58 -12.36 23.98
N ILE A 395 -12.09 -13.26 24.82
CA ILE A 395 -10.78 -13.11 25.49
C ILE A 395 -9.65 -13.08 24.46
N LEU A 396 -9.65 -14.01 23.50
CA LEU A 396 -8.66 -14.01 22.42
C LEU A 396 -8.69 -12.72 21.59
N GLU A 397 -9.88 -12.29 21.16
CA GLU A 397 -10.08 -11.05 20.41
C GLU A 397 -9.57 -9.83 21.19
N ALA A 398 -9.88 -9.75 22.49
CA ALA A 398 -9.42 -8.69 23.36
C ALA A 398 -7.91 -8.70 23.58
N ALA A 399 -7.31 -9.88 23.79
CA ALA A 399 -5.87 -10.04 23.94
C ALA A 399 -5.11 -9.59 22.67
N VAL A 400 -5.59 -10.00 21.50
CA VAL A 400 -4.99 -9.61 20.21
C VAL A 400 -5.01 -8.08 20.03
N ILE A 401 -6.14 -7.44 20.32
CA ILE A 401 -6.27 -5.98 20.23
C ILE A 401 -5.39 -5.29 21.27
N ALA A 402 -5.36 -5.78 22.51
CA ALA A 402 -4.53 -5.20 23.55
C ALA A 402 -3.03 -5.26 23.20
N VAL A 403 -2.55 -6.41 22.73
CA VAL A 403 -1.16 -6.56 22.29
C VAL A 403 -0.85 -5.63 21.10
N ALA A 404 -1.73 -5.57 20.09
CA ALA A 404 -1.56 -4.68 18.96
C ALA A 404 -1.56 -3.22 19.37
N PHE A 405 -2.47 -2.81 20.26
CA PHE A 405 -2.56 -1.45 20.79
C PHE A 405 -1.28 -1.06 21.54
N VAL A 406 -0.84 -1.87 22.50
CA VAL A 406 0.37 -1.60 23.28
C VAL A 406 1.60 -1.49 22.39
N ALA A 407 1.76 -2.41 21.43
CA ALA A 407 2.85 -2.37 20.47
C ALA A 407 2.82 -1.09 19.62
N THR A 408 1.64 -0.67 19.18
CA THR A 408 1.47 0.56 18.39
C THR A 408 1.81 1.79 19.22
N GLN A 409 1.34 1.88 20.47
CA GLN A 409 1.69 2.98 21.38
C GLN A 409 3.18 3.03 21.66
N PHE A 410 3.81 1.88 21.89
CA PHE A 410 5.25 1.80 22.06
C PHE A 410 6.00 2.32 20.84
N LEU A 411 5.62 1.86 19.63
CA LEU A 411 6.27 2.27 18.38
C LEU A 411 6.06 3.77 18.09
N THR A 412 4.85 4.27 18.21
CA THR A 412 4.56 5.69 17.92
C THR A 412 5.23 6.61 18.92
N ASN A 413 5.28 6.25 20.22
CA ASN A 413 6.04 6.99 21.21
C ASN A 413 7.54 6.94 20.94
N LYS A 414 8.07 5.78 20.54
CA LYS A 414 9.47 5.65 20.16
C LYS A 414 9.82 6.55 18.96
N LEU A 415 9.00 6.57 17.92
CA LEU A 415 9.19 7.47 16.77
C LEU A 415 9.21 8.94 17.20
N LEU A 416 8.35 9.34 18.14
CA LEU A 416 8.33 10.70 18.67
C LEU A 416 9.56 11.06 19.51
N LEU A 417 10.15 10.08 20.21
CA LEU A 417 11.32 10.30 21.07
C LEU A 417 12.64 10.25 20.29
N ASP A 418 12.75 9.32 19.34
CA ASP A 418 13.99 9.05 18.61
C ASP A 418 14.19 10.00 17.41
N ARG A 419 13.11 10.59 16.88
CA ARG A 419 13.18 11.48 15.72
C ARG A 419 13.19 12.94 16.15
N ALA A 420 14.21 13.66 15.69
CA ALA A 420 14.29 15.11 15.94
C ALA A 420 13.09 15.84 15.30
N PRO A 421 12.59 16.89 15.92
CA PRO A 421 11.60 17.76 15.29
C PRO A 421 12.20 18.49 14.10
N LEU A 422 11.45 18.52 13.00
CA LEU A 422 11.81 19.28 11.80
C LEU A 422 10.80 20.41 11.60
N TRP A 423 11.30 21.63 11.61
CA TRP A 423 10.51 22.84 11.45
C TRP A 423 10.76 23.42 10.04
N ILE A 424 9.88 23.14 9.10
CA ILE A 424 9.95 23.67 7.73
C ILE A 424 8.59 24.27 7.39
N ARG A 425 8.52 25.59 7.44
CA ARG A 425 7.28 26.35 7.18
C ARG A 425 7.17 26.84 5.76
N GLN A 426 8.31 27.22 5.16
CA GLN A 426 8.39 27.82 3.84
C GLN A 426 9.48 27.12 3.00
N LYS A 427 9.51 27.44 1.70
CA LYS A 427 10.47 26.89 0.75
C LYS A 427 11.92 27.20 1.13
N GLU A 428 12.14 28.40 1.69
CA GLU A 428 13.43 28.90 2.11
C GLU A 428 14.03 28.13 3.30
N ASP A 429 13.19 27.46 4.07
CA ASP A 429 13.62 26.59 5.19
C ASP A 429 14.13 25.22 4.70
N LEU A 430 13.97 24.90 3.40
CA LEU A 430 14.44 23.65 2.82
C LEU A 430 15.95 23.71 2.61
N PRO A 431 16.68 22.58 2.83
CA PRO A 431 18.11 22.54 2.57
C PRO A 431 18.44 22.88 1.11
N ASP A 432 19.41 23.74 0.87
CA ASP A 432 19.82 24.21 -0.49
C ASP A 432 20.13 23.06 -1.45
N VAL A 433 20.64 21.95 -0.94
CA VAL A 433 20.97 20.74 -1.71
C VAL A 433 19.73 20.16 -2.40
N VAL A 434 18.52 20.53 -1.95
CA VAL A 434 17.22 19.96 -2.41
C VAL A 434 16.58 20.84 -3.48
N LEU A 435 16.94 22.12 -3.54
CA LEU A 435 16.40 23.08 -4.47
C LEU A 435 17.20 23.05 -5.78
N VAL A 436 16.99 22.08 -6.64
CA VAL A 436 17.47 22.14 -8.02
C VAL A 436 16.46 22.90 -8.85
N GLU A 437 16.92 23.95 -9.53
CA GLU A 437 16.08 24.76 -10.41
C GLU A 437 15.38 23.86 -11.45
N ALA A 438 14.07 23.89 -11.46
CA ALA A 438 13.21 23.21 -12.43
C ALA A 438 13.46 23.69 -13.88
N SER A 439 14.21 24.80 -14.06
CA SER A 439 14.54 25.41 -15.33
C SER A 439 15.40 24.58 -16.27
N GLN A 440 16.09 23.55 -15.78
CA GLN A 440 16.97 22.72 -16.62
C GLN A 440 16.22 21.62 -17.42
N PHE A 441 14.93 21.41 -17.18
CA PHE A 441 14.12 20.45 -17.91
C PHE A 441 13.03 21.11 -18.78
N GLN A 442 13.45 21.87 -19.78
CA GLN A 442 12.54 22.23 -20.86
C GLN A 442 12.28 21.00 -21.73
N MET A 443 11.08 20.43 -21.62
CA MET A 443 10.62 19.43 -22.58
C MET A 443 10.55 20.06 -23.98
N SER A 444 11.09 19.37 -25.00
CA SER A 444 10.94 19.82 -26.38
C SER A 444 9.46 19.97 -26.75
N ALA A 445 9.12 20.91 -27.63
CA ALA A 445 7.74 21.13 -28.09
C ALA A 445 7.07 19.85 -28.63
N ALA A 446 7.84 18.95 -29.27
CA ALA A 446 7.35 17.66 -29.73
C ALA A 446 6.99 16.71 -28.59
N ALA A 447 7.71 16.76 -27.45
CA ALA A 447 7.38 15.99 -26.26
C ALA A 447 6.09 16.52 -25.63
N GLY A 448 5.87 17.85 -25.61
CA GLY A 448 4.65 18.48 -25.14
C GLY A 448 3.41 18.05 -25.93
N ALA A 449 3.45 18.09 -27.27
CA ALA A 449 2.31 17.70 -28.10
C ALA A 449 1.88 16.23 -27.88
N THR A 450 2.85 15.32 -27.72
CA THR A 450 2.55 13.89 -27.46
C THR A 450 1.96 13.71 -26.05
N GLN A 451 2.39 14.50 -25.08
CA GLN A 451 1.85 14.48 -23.74
C GLN A 451 0.40 14.92 -23.71
N TRP A 452 0.05 16.00 -24.41
CA TRP A 452 -1.34 16.45 -24.54
C TRP A 452 -2.22 15.40 -25.21
N GLY A 453 -1.75 14.76 -26.28
CA GLY A 453 -2.46 13.63 -26.90
C GLY A 453 -2.73 12.48 -25.92
N ALA A 454 -1.75 12.11 -25.11
CA ALA A 454 -1.89 11.09 -24.09
C ALA A 454 -2.90 11.50 -23.00
N VAL A 455 -2.88 12.76 -22.55
CA VAL A 455 -3.85 13.32 -21.60
C VAL A 455 -5.26 13.25 -22.17
N MET A 456 -5.47 13.66 -23.43
CA MET A 456 -6.78 13.62 -24.08
C MET A 456 -7.32 12.20 -24.16
N ILE A 457 -6.51 11.23 -24.60
CA ILE A 457 -6.92 9.82 -24.69
C ILE A 457 -7.29 9.27 -23.30
N SER A 458 -6.49 9.56 -22.28
CA SER A 458 -6.80 9.12 -20.91
C SER A 458 -8.08 9.74 -20.39
N THR A 459 -8.29 11.04 -20.61
CA THR A 459 -9.50 11.76 -20.18
C THR A 459 -10.75 11.20 -20.86
N LEU A 460 -10.70 10.96 -22.16
CA LEU A 460 -11.80 10.36 -22.92
C LEU A 460 -12.05 8.92 -22.46
N GLY A 461 -11.00 8.15 -22.17
CA GLY A 461 -11.11 6.80 -21.62
C GLY A 461 -11.79 6.78 -20.26
N ILE A 462 -11.40 7.67 -19.34
CA ILE A 462 -12.04 7.82 -18.01
C ILE A 462 -13.50 8.22 -18.17
N ALA A 463 -13.82 9.20 -19.02
CA ALA A 463 -15.19 9.61 -19.31
C ALA A 463 -16.03 8.45 -19.87
N GLY A 464 -15.49 7.68 -20.82
CA GLY A 464 -16.13 6.49 -21.35
C GLY A 464 -16.43 5.43 -20.30
N ILE A 465 -15.49 5.17 -19.38
CA ILE A 465 -15.68 4.24 -18.26
C ILE A 465 -16.80 4.74 -17.32
N ILE A 466 -16.83 6.02 -16.98
CA ILE A 466 -17.85 6.63 -16.13
C ILE A 466 -19.23 6.47 -16.79
N ILE A 467 -19.36 6.81 -18.08
CA ILE A 467 -20.60 6.66 -18.85
C ILE A 467 -21.06 5.19 -18.85
N TYR A 468 -20.14 4.26 -19.12
CA TYR A 468 -20.43 2.83 -19.07
C TYR A 468 -21.00 2.41 -17.70
N CYS A 469 -20.38 2.83 -16.60
CA CYS A 469 -20.84 2.54 -15.24
C CYS A 469 -22.24 3.09 -14.96
N ILE A 470 -22.55 4.30 -15.44
CA ILE A 470 -23.88 4.91 -15.31
C ILE A 470 -24.94 4.10 -16.07
N ILE A 471 -24.63 3.68 -17.31
CA ILE A 471 -25.52 2.88 -18.15
C ILE A 471 -25.80 1.52 -17.51
N VAL A 472 -24.77 0.81 -17.05
CA VAL A 472 -24.91 -0.51 -16.39
C VAL A 472 -25.79 -0.37 -15.14
N ARG A 473 -25.53 0.64 -14.30
CA ARG A 473 -26.29 0.88 -13.08
C ARG A 473 -27.77 1.18 -13.35
N LYS A 474 -28.07 1.94 -14.42
CA LYS A 474 -29.46 2.21 -14.83
C LYS A 474 -30.17 0.94 -15.31
N LYS A 475 -29.49 0.04 -16.02
CA LYS A 475 -30.03 -1.26 -16.44
C LYS A 475 -30.37 -2.16 -15.25
N ASP A 476 -29.45 -2.26 -14.28
CA ASP A 476 -29.66 -3.06 -13.07
C ASP A 476 -30.84 -2.55 -12.23
N THR A 477 -30.97 -1.23 -12.11
CA THR A 477 -32.12 -0.62 -11.41
C THR A 477 -33.44 -0.92 -12.11
N LYS A 478 -33.49 -0.82 -13.45
CA LYS A 478 -34.70 -1.16 -14.22
C LYS A 478 -35.08 -2.65 -14.12
N GLN A 479 -34.10 -3.55 -14.08
CA GLN A 479 -34.35 -4.98 -13.89
C GLN A 479 -34.87 -5.31 -12.49
N LYS A 480 -34.35 -4.61 -11.44
CA LYS A 480 -34.88 -4.76 -10.08
C LYS A 480 -36.34 -4.31 -9.98
N VAL A 481 -36.66 -3.12 -10.49
CA VAL A 481 -38.03 -2.60 -10.48
C VAL A 481 -39.00 -3.52 -11.25
N ARG A 482 -38.55 -4.10 -12.37
CA ARG A 482 -39.39 -5.10 -13.12
C ARG A 482 -39.59 -6.41 -12.36
N LYS A 483 -38.60 -6.86 -11.56
CA LYS A 483 -38.72 -8.06 -10.71
C LYS A 483 -39.53 -7.85 -9.44
N GLU A 484 -39.65 -6.61 -8.97
CA GLU A 484 -40.49 -6.24 -7.83
C GLU A 484 -41.94 -5.94 -8.26
N ALA A 485 -42.15 -5.68 -9.55
CA ALA A 485 -43.49 -5.43 -10.15
C ALA A 485 -44.13 -6.68 -10.81
N ALA A 486 -43.38 -7.78 -10.92
CA ALA A 486 -43.88 -9.09 -11.39
C ALA A 486 -44.00 -10.06 -10.20
#